data_5c3b197d67f3491d0955c472b92d01e8
#
_entry.id   5c3b197d67f3491d0955c472b92d01e8
#
_cell.length_a   1.000
_cell.length_b   1.000
_cell.length_c   1.000
_cell.angle_alpha   90.00
_cell.angle_beta   90.00
_cell.angle_gamma   90.00
#
_symmetry.space_group_name_H-M   'P 1'
#
loop_
_entity.id
_entity.type
_entity.pdbx_description
1 polymer ?
#
loop_
_entity_poly.entity_id
_entity_poly.type
_entity_poly.pdbx_seq_one_letter_code
_entity_poly.pdbx_strand_id
1 'polypeptide(L)'
;AYNLCPRGVYASGKATSAAGLTAAANKGTDGSWELEAGAAVLADKGMLIIDELDKVDKEAVSSLHEILEEQVLHVNKAGISADLATRESCLAACNPKRSRFDKNMDLASQVSFAPSLLSRFGLIFLMTDEPNAKKDREIAKHIINSHRGKTPEKPIPVDTLRKYIAHAKQ
;
A
#
# COMPACT_ATOMS: atom_id res chain seq x y z
N ALA A 1 0.94 -1.40 -10.07
CA ALA A 1 -0.19 -2.03 -9.35
C ALA A 1 -1.45 -1.17 -9.40
N TYR A 2 -1.41 0.10 -8.96
CA TYR A 2 -2.58 0.98 -8.87
C TYR A 2 -3.44 0.99 -10.15
N ASN A 3 -2.84 1.24 -11.31
CA ASN A 3 -3.56 1.30 -12.59
C ASN A 3 -4.09 -0.07 -13.08
N LEU A 4 -3.62 -1.17 -12.51
CA LEU A 4 -4.04 -2.52 -12.88
C LEU A 4 -5.18 -3.03 -12.00
N CYS A 5 -5.27 -2.57 -10.77
CA CYS A 5 -6.32 -3.02 -9.85
C CYS A 5 -7.63 -2.29 -10.16
N PRO A 6 -8.75 -3.00 -10.40
CA PRO A 6 -10.06 -2.38 -10.65
C PRO A 6 -10.52 -1.47 -9.51
N ARG A 7 -10.15 -1.79 -8.27
CA ARG A 7 -10.45 -1.02 -7.06
C ARG A 7 -9.17 -0.84 -6.25
N GLY A 8 -8.25 -0.02 -6.78
CA GLY A 8 -7.00 0.33 -6.11
C GLY A 8 -7.14 1.65 -5.35
N VAL A 9 -6.68 1.69 -4.10
CA VAL A 9 -6.57 2.91 -3.31
C VAL A 9 -5.11 3.11 -2.95
N TYR A 10 -4.59 4.31 -3.18
CA TYR A 10 -3.21 4.68 -2.89
C TYR A 10 -3.13 5.58 -1.66
N ALA A 11 -2.25 5.23 -0.75
CA ALA A 11 -1.93 5.98 0.45
C ALA A 11 -0.40 6.20 0.55
N SER A 12 0.03 7.39 0.95
CA SER A 12 1.43 7.68 1.24
C SER A 12 1.64 7.77 2.74
N GLY A 13 2.63 7.05 3.26
CA GLY A 13 2.93 7.03 4.68
C GLY A 13 3.22 8.40 5.30
N LYS A 14 3.75 9.35 4.52
CA LYS A 14 3.96 10.73 4.98
C LYS A 14 2.69 11.56 5.08
N ALA A 15 1.71 11.30 4.21
CA ALA A 15 0.53 12.13 4.07
C ALA A 15 -0.72 11.51 4.71
N THR A 16 -0.67 10.24 5.08
CA THR A 16 -1.83 9.51 5.57
C THR A 16 -1.76 9.37 7.09
N SER A 17 -2.71 10.01 7.78
CA SER A 17 -2.92 9.83 9.21
C SER A 17 -3.66 8.51 9.51
N ALA A 18 -3.71 8.11 10.79
CA ALA A 18 -4.51 6.95 11.22
C ALA A 18 -5.98 7.08 10.79
N ALA A 19 -6.59 8.26 10.94
CA ALA A 19 -7.95 8.53 10.49
C ALA A 19 -8.11 8.43 8.96
N GLY A 20 -7.14 8.96 8.20
CA GLY A 20 -7.14 8.85 6.74
C GLY A 20 -6.95 7.42 6.22
N LEU A 21 -6.29 6.58 6.99
CA LEU A 21 -6.17 5.15 6.67
C LEU A 21 -7.46 4.38 7.04
N THR A 22 -8.07 4.69 8.17
CA THR A 22 -9.18 3.95 8.77
C THR A 22 -10.54 4.61 8.47
N ALA A 23 -10.99 5.47 9.38
CA ALA A 23 -12.18 6.29 9.24
C ALA A 23 -12.04 7.56 10.09
N ALA A 24 -12.59 8.66 9.62
CA ALA A 24 -12.74 9.90 10.37
C ALA A 24 -14.19 10.10 10.81
N ALA A 25 -14.39 10.75 11.96
CA ALA A 25 -15.71 11.24 12.37
C ALA A 25 -15.77 12.74 12.11
N ASN A 26 -16.64 13.16 11.22
CA ASN A 26 -16.83 14.54 10.82
C ASN A 26 -18.22 15.03 11.21
N LYS A 27 -18.35 16.32 11.47
CA LYS A 27 -19.66 16.92 11.77
C LYS A 27 -20.31 17.35 10.48
N GLY A 28 -21.46 16.78 10.17
CA GLY A 28 -22.28 17.13 9.01
C GLY A 28 -22.83 18.55 9.10
N THR A 29 -23.38 19.05 8.01
CA THR A 29 -23.96 20.41 7.91
C THR A 29 -25.22 20.58 8.78
N ASP A 30 -25.88 19.50 9.11
CA ASP A 30 -27.04 19.44 10.00
C ASP A 30 -26.66 19.30 11.49
N GLY A 31 -25.34 19.23 11.79
CA GLY A 31 -24.80 19.07 13.13
C GLY A 31 -24.72 17.60 13.62
N SER A 32 -25.16 16.63 12.83
CA SER A 32 -24.98 15.21 13.11
C SER A 32 -23.51 14.79 12.90
N TRP A 33 -23.10 13.68 13.57
CA TRP A 33 -21.80 13.09 13.33
C TRP A 33 -21.91 12.02 12.24
N GLU A 34 -21.00 12.07 11.29
CA GLU A 34 -20.91 11.15 10.16
C GLU A 34 -19.52 10.49 10.13
N LEU A 35 -19.46 9.21 9.71
CA LEU A 35 -18.20 8.52 9.46
C LEU A 35 -17.78 8.69 8.00
N GLU A 36 -16.59 9.23 7.81
CA GLU A 36 -15.92 9.29 6.50
C GLU A 36 -14.96 8.10 6.38
N ALA A 37 -15.13 7.30 5.32
CA ALA A 37 -14.31 6.12 5.08
C ALA A 37 -12.87 6.50 4.69
N GLY A 38 -11.89 5.90 5.36
CA GLY A 38 -10.48 6.01 5.02
C GLY A 38 -10.04 5.05 3.91
N ALA A 39 -8.75 5.09 3.59
CA ALA A 39 -8.17 4.36 2.46
C ALA A 39 -8.41 2.84 2.51
N ALA A 40 -8.31 2.21 3.68
CA ALA A 40 -8.53 0.78 3.83
C ALA A 40 -9.99 0.38 3.57
N VAL A 41 -10.93 1.14 4.11
CA VAL A 41 -12.37 0.89 3.88
C VAL A 41 -12.74 1.09 2.41
N LEU A 42 -12.19 2.13 1.77
CA LEU A 42 -12.39 2.38 0.34
C LEU A 42 -11.79 1.29 -0.55
N ALA A 43 -10.76 0.59 -0.06
CA ALA A 43 -10.09 -0.50 -0.77
C ALA A 43 -10.79 -1.86 -0.61
N ASP A 44 -11.90 -1.96 0.15
CA ASP A 44 -12.60 -3.24 0.37
C ASP A 44 -12.84 -4.01 -0.94
N LYS A 45 -12.50 -5.29 -0.96
CA LYS A 45 -12.47 -6.19 -2.14
C LYS A 45 -11.54 -5.73 -3.27
N GLY A 46 -10.64 -4.81 -2.99
CA GLY A 46 -9.70 -4.24 -3.94
C GLY A 46 -8.25 -4.43 -3.52
N MET A 47 -7.47 -3.36 -3.61
CA MET A 47 -6.07 -3.32 -3.21
C MET A 47 -5.75 -2.00 -2.53
N LEU A 48 -5.27 -2.07 -1.30
CA LEU A 48 -4.66 -0.96 -0.59
C LEU A 48 -3.18 -0.90 -0.94
N ILE A 49 -2.72 0.23 -1.46
CA ILE A 49 -1.33 0.44 -1.84
C ILE A 49 -0.75 1.50 -0.91
N ILE A 50 0.23 1.12 -0.10
CA ILE A 50 0.89 2.03 0.84
C ILE A 50 2.33 2.23 0.40
N ASP A 51 2.66 3.45 0.03
CA ASP A 51 4.04 3.85 -0.22
C ASP A 51 4.66 4.48 1.04
N GLU A 52 5.96 4.33 1.21
CA GLU A 52 6.68 4.82 2.38
C GLU A 52 6.08 4.32 3.71
N LEU A 53 5.78 3.02 3.82
CA LEU A 53 5.23 2.42 5.06
C LEU A 53 6.11 2.71 6.29
N ASP A 54 7.41 2.91 6.10
CA ASP A 54 8.38 3.30 7.13
C ASP A 54 8.14 4.71 7.72
N LYS A 55 7.30 5.52 7.09
CA LYS A 55 6.94 6.90 7.51
C LYS A 55 5.54 7.00 8.14
N VAL A 56 4.77 5.92 8.10
CA VAL A 56 3.45 5.86 8.74
C VAL A 56 3.59 5.99 10.24
N ASP A 57 2.70 6.74 10.88
CA ASP A 57 2.70 6.90 12.33
C ASP A 57 2.34 5.58 13.07
N LYS A 58 2.66 5.51 14.37
CA LYS A 58 2.47 4.29 15.15
C LYS A 58 1.00 3.90 15.32
N GLU A 59 0.10 4.87 15.37
CA GLU A 59 -1.34 4.62 15.50
C GLU A 59 -1.89 4.01 14.20
N ALA A 60 -1.50 4.57 13.05
CA ALA A 60 -1.88 4.04 11.75
C ALA A 60 -1.27 2.64 11.49
N VAL A 61 -0.04 2.38 11.94
CA VAL A 61 0.58 1.03 11.90
C VAL A 61 -0.21 0.04 12.74
N SER A 62 -0.69 0.44 13.93
CA SER A 62 -1.52 -0.42 14.78
C SER A 62 -2.85 -0.76 14.11
N SER A 63 -3.51 0.23 13.53
CA SER A 63 -4.75 0.03 12.77
C SER A 63 -4.53 -0.86 11.54
N LEU A 64 -3.41 -0.69 10.84
CA LEU A 64 -3.07 -1.54 9.70
C LEU A 64 -2.87 -3.00 10.11
N HIS A 65 -2.31 -3.23 11.30
CA HIS A 65 -2.15 -4.58 11.85
C HIS A 65 -3.51 -5.27 12.05
N GLU A 66 -4.47 -4.56 12.66
CA GLU A 66 -5.86 -5.04 12.86
C GLU A 66 -6.54 -5.31 11.51
N ILE A 67 -6.47 -4.37 10.57
CA ILE A 67 -7.04 -4.48 9.24
C ILE A 67 -6.51 -5.71 8.49
N LEU A 68 -5.20 -5.94 8.50
CA LEU A 68 -4.59 -7.07 7.80
C LEU A 68 -4.89 -8.42 8.48
N GLU A 69 -5.19 -8.43 9.78
CA GLU A 69 -5.50 -9.64 10.52
C GLU A 69 -6.98 -10.02 10.41
N GLU A 70 -7.86 -9.07 10.73
CA GLU A 70 -9.29 -9.32 10.91
C GLU A 70 -10.11 -9.02 9.66
N GLN A 71 -9.57 -8.23 8.72
CA GLN A 71 -10.28 -7.74 7.53
C GLN A 71 -11.57 -6.96 7.86
N VAL A 72 -11.64 -6.47 9.07
CA VAL A 72 -12.69 -5.60 9.62
C VAL A 72 -12.02 -4.52 10.44
N LEU A 73 -12.53 -3.33 10.34
CA LEU A 73 -12.11 -2.19 11.14
C LEU A 73 -13.22 -1.84 12.13
N HIS A 74 -12.94 -1.96 13.42
CA HIS A 74 -13.85 -1.55 14.49
C HIS A 74 -13.70 -0.06 14.78
N VAL A 75 -14.73 0.71 14.50
CA VAL A 75 -14.74 2.16 14.73
C VAL A 75 -15.66 2.51 15.89
N ASN A 76 -15.12 3.22 16.87
CA ASN A 76 -15.89 3.81 17.96
C ASN A 76 -15.47 5.28 18.13
N LYS A 77 -16.13 6.18 17.42
CA LYS A 77 -15.79 7.61 17.37
C LYS A 77 -17.04 8.47 17.44
N ALA A 78 -16.99 9.54 18.22
CA ALA A 78 -18.06 10.54 18.37
C ALA A 78 -19.45 9.94 18.69
N GLY A 79 -19.48 8.81 19.46
CA GLY A 79 -20.73 8.12 19.80
C GLY A 79 -21.26 7.19 18.69
N ILE A 80 -20.54 7.07 17.57
CA ILE A 80 -20.87 6.10 16.51
C ILE A 80 -20.00 4.86 16.70
N SER A 81 -20.64 3.69 16.77
CA SER A 81 -19.96 2.39 16.76
C SER A 81 -20.35 1.66 15.47
N ALA A 82 -19.33 1.25 14.69
CA ALA A 82 -19.56 0.56 13.42
C ALA A 82 -18.41 -0.40 13.08
N ASP A 83 -18.74 -1.52 12.45
CA ASP A 83 -17.78 -2.46 11.89
C ASP A 83 -17.72 -2.24 10.38
N LEU A 84 -16.56 -1.82 9.89
CA LEU A 84 -16.33 -1.51 8.49
C LEU A 84 -15.49 -2.62 7.85
N ALA A 85 -15.98 -3.19 6.75
CA ALA A 85 -15.26 -4.24 6.03
C ALA A 85 -14.02 -3.68 5.33
N THR A 86 -12.89 -4.38 5.50
CA THR A 86 -11.57 -4.04 4.93
C THR A 86 -10.90 -5.27 4.33
N ARG A 87 -11.66 -6.02 3.50
CA ARG A 87 -11.21 -7.24 2.83
C ARG A 87 -10.39 -6.91 1.59
N GLU A 88 -9.28 -6.26 1.79
CA GLU A 88 -8.38 -5.87 0.71
C GLU A 88 -7.10 -6.72 0.66
N SER A 89 -6.43 -6.70 -0.51
CA SER A 89 -5.04 -7.11 -0.62
C SER A 89 -4.16 -5.89 -0.37
N CYS A 90 -3.16 -6.00 0.50
CA CYS A 90 -2.25 -4.89 0.79
C CYS A 90 -0.93 -5.04 0.02
N LEU A 91 -0.54 -4.00 -0.71
CA LEU A 91 0.79 -3.86 -1.32
C LEU A 91 1.50 -2.68 -0.67
N ALA A 92 2.55 -2.96 0.09
CA ALA A 92 3.31 -1.92 0.76
C ALA A 92 4.74 -1.81 0.22
N ALA A 93 5.26 -0.58 0.14
CA ALA A 93 6.66 -0.30 -0.12
C ALA A 93 7.27 0.43 1.07
N CYS A 94 8.48 0.06 1.46
CA CYS A 94 9.20 0.71 2.55
C CYS A 94 10.70 0.75 2.30
N ASN A 95 11.36 1.72 2.93
CA ASN A 95 12.81 1.81 2.95
C ASN A 95 13.38 1.23 4.25
N PRO A 96 14.61 0.69 4.24
CA PRO A 96 15.28 0.24 5.44
C PRO A 96 15.74 1.43 6.29
N LYS A 97 15.87 1.22 7.60
CA LYS A 97 16.37 2.23 8.57
C LYS A 97 17.73 2.82 8.19
N ARG A 98 18.61 2.04 7.55
CA ARG A 98 20.00 2.39 7.24
C ARG A 98 20.24 2.65 5.74
N SER A 99 19.24 3.16 5.02
CA SER A 99 19.31 3.49 3.59
C SER A 99 19.56 2.31 2.64
N ARG A 100 20.15 1.21 3.10
CA ARG A 100 20.37 -0.03 2.32
C ARG A 100 20.10 -1.25 3.18
N PHE A 101 19.60 -2.31 2.55
CA PHE A 101 19.47 -3.62 3.18
C PHE A 101 20.83 -4.32 3.25
N ASP A 102 21.15 -4.85 4.43
CA ASP A 102 22.31 -5.72 4.66
C ASP A 102 21.84 -7.18 4.61
N LYS A 103 22.43 -7.97 3.71
CA LYS A 103 22.07 -9.39 3.53
C LYS A 103 22.46 -10.27 4.74
N ASN A 104 23.37 -9.78 5.59
CA ASN A 104 23.86 -10.51 6.75
C ASN A 104 23.08 -10.20 8.04
N MET A 105 22.14 -9.27 7.97
CA MET A 105 21.31 -8.89 9.12
C MET A 105 19.87 -9.39 8.96
N ASP A 106 19.24 -9.70 10.09
CA ASP A 106 17.83 -10.04 10.10
C ASP A 106 16.96 -8.90 9.56
N LEU A 107 15.97 -9.26 8.72
CA LEU A 107 15.10 -8.30 8.06
C LEU A 107 14.30 -7.45 9.05
N ALA A 108 13.78 -8.06 10.11
CA ALA A 108 12.96 -7.37 11.11
C ALA A 108 13.75 -6.26 11.82
N SER A 109 15.06 -6.44 12.00
CA SER A 109 15.93 -5.43 12.61
C SER A 109 16.17 -4.20 11.70
N GLN A 110 15.99 -4.35 10.40
CA GLN A 110 16.28 -3.33 9.39
C GLN A 110 15.08 -2.46 9.03
N VAL A 111 13.87 -2.82 9.44
CA VAL A 111 12.64 -2.03 9.20
C VAL A 111 12.17 -1.33 10.46
N SER A 112 11.37 -0.26 10.32
CA SER A 112 10.97 0.61 11.43
C SER A 112 9.72 0.14 12.18
N PHE A 113 9.04 -0.88 11.69
CA PHE A 113 7.81 -1.41 12.29
C PHE A 113 8.04 -2.80 12.93
N ALA A 114 7.07 -3.23 13.75
CA ALA A 114 7.20 -4.45 14.54
C ALA A 114 7.26 -5.72 13.66
N PRO A 115 7.99 -6.77 14.11
CA PRO A 115 8.01 -8.07 13.43
C PRO A 115 6.63 -8.70 13.24
N SER A 116 5.69 -8.41 14.15
CA SER A 116 4.29 -8.87 14.07
C SER A 116 3.57 -8.34 12.82
N LEU A 117 3.85 -7.10 12.38
CA LEU A 117 3.31 -6.58 11.12
C LEU A 117 3.93 -7.28 9.92
N LEU A 118 5.24 -7.56 9.94
CA LEU A 118 5.91 -8.30 8.85
C LEU A 118 5.29 -9.67 8.63
N SER A 119 4.91 -10.38 9.69
CA SER A 119 4.30 -11.71 9.60
C SER A 119 2.93 -11.73 8.93
N ARG A 120 2.28 -10.57 8.78
CA ARG A 120 0.99 -10.43 8.07
C ARG A 120 1.17 -10.33 6.55
N PHE A 121 2.38 -10.04 6.06
CA PHE A 121 2.67 -10.05 4.63
C PHE A 121 3.06 -11.45 4.19
N GLY A 122 2.25 -12.08 3.34
CA GLY A 122 2.52 -13.41 2.78
C GLY A 122 3.72 -13.45 1.83
N LEU A 123 4.08 -12.29 1.23
CA LEU A 123 5.20 -12.15 0.29
C LEU A 123 6.00 -10.89 0.64
N ILE A 124 7.32 -11.05 0.77
CA ILE A 124 8.26 -9.96 1.02
C ILE A 124 9.37 -10.01 -0.02
N PHE A 125 9.51 -8.93 -0.80
CA PHE A 125 10.52 -8.80 -1.84
C PHE A 125 11.60 -7.80 -1.42
N LEU A 126 12.83 -8.27 -1.27
CA LEU A 126 13.98 -7.40 -1.02
C LEU A 126 14.52 -6.86 -2.34
N MET A 127 14.42 -5.54 -2.52
CA MET A 127 15.01 -4.83 -3.65
C MET A 127 16.38 -4.31 -3.24
N THR A 128 17.44 -4.99 -3.68
CA THR A 128 18.82 -4.56 -3.43
C THR A 128 19.39 -3.94 -4.68
N ASP A 129 20.05 -2.79 -4.51
CA ASP A 129 20.80 -2.14 -5.58
C ASP A 129 22.27 -2.56 -5.48
N GLU A 130 22.69 -3.49 -6.36
CA GLU A 130 24.08 -3.91 -6.50
C GLU A 130 24.67 -3.22 -7.73
N PRO A 131 25.78 -2.47 -7.58
CA PRO A 131 26.44 -1.81 -8.71
C PRO A 131 26.78 -2.84 -9.80
N ASN A 132 26.20 -2.70 -10.96
CA ASN A 132 26.42 -3.57 -12.11
C ASN A 132 26.45 -2.74 -13.41
N ALA A 133 27.63 -2.46 -13.90
CA ALA A 133 27.81 -1.59 -15.06
C ALA A 133 27.03 -2.02 -16.32
N LYS A 134 26.77 -3.33 -16.51
CA LYS A 134 25.98 -3.83 -17.63
C LYS A 134 24.51 -3.52 -17.42
N LYS A 135 23.96 -3.85 -16.24
CA LYS A 135 22.57 -3.61 -15.87
C LYS A 135 22.26 -2.12 -15.83
N ASP A 136 23.16 -1.32 -15.26
CA ASP A 136 23.03 0.13 -15.17
C ASP A 136 22.97 0.78 -16.56
N ARG A 137 23.77 0.29 -17.50
CA ARG A 137 23.73 0.74 -18.91
C ARG A 137 22.43 0.37 -19.61
N GLU A 138 21.88 -0.82 -19.34
CA GLU A 138 20.59 -1.25 -19.88
C GLU A 138 19.45 -0.39 -19.31
N ILE A 139 19.45 -0.11 -18.02
CA ILE A 139 18.48 0.80 -17.37
C ILE A 139 18.58 2.20 -17.97
N ALA A 140 19.79 2.75 -18.09
CA ALA A 140 19.99 4.07 -18.69
C ALA A 140 19.48 4.14 -20.15
N LYS A 141 19.75 3.11 -20.95
CA LYS A 141 19.21 3.01 -22.32
C LYS A 141 17.68 2.97 -22.33
N HIS A 142 17.07 2.21 -21.40
CA HIS A 142 15.62 2.13 -21.30
C HIS A 142 15.01 3.49 -20.95
N ILE A 143 15.57 4.20 -19.98
CA ILE A 143 15.14 5.55 -19.60
C ILE A 143 15.22 6.52 -20.80
N ILE A 144 16.37 6.55 -21.50
CA ILE A 144 16.57 7.41 -22.67
C ILE A 144 15.56 7.07 -23.79
N ASN A 145 15.31 5.79 -24.05
CA ASN A 145 14.35 5.36 -25.06
C ASN A 145 12.91 5.75 -24.67
N SER A 146 12.53 5.62 -23.40
CA SER A 146 11.24 6.06 -22.88
C SER A 146 11.03 7.57 -23.08
N HIS A 147 12.05 8.38 -22.76
CA HIS A 147 12.00 9.83 -23.00
C HIS A 147 11.92 10.21 -24.50
N ARG A 148 12.42 9.36 -25.38
CA ARG A 148 12.34 9.53 -26.85
C ARG A 148 11.01 9.00 -27.44
N GLY A 149 10.07 8.55 -26.62
CA GLY A 149 8.82 7.93 -27.07
C GLY A 149 8.99 6.53 -27.67
N LYS A 150 10.18 5.93 -27.59
CA LYS A 150 10.47 4.57 -28.05
C LYS A 150 10.29 3.55 -26.93
N THR A 151 9.12 3.53 -26.31
CA THR A 151 8.80 2.51 -25.30
C THR A 151 8.42 1.22 -26.03
N PRO A 152 9.00 0.06 -25.67
CA PRO A 152 8.58 -1.21 -26.26
C PRO A 152 7.08 -1.44 -26.03
N GLU A 153 6.39 -1.96 -27.04
CA GLU A 153 4.99 -2.34 -26.88
C GLU A 153 4.82 -3.29 -25.72
N LYS A 154 3.86 -2.97 -24.86
CA LYS A 154 3.52 -3.86 -23.73
C LYS A 154 2.89 -5.12 -24.32
N PRO A 155 3.37 -6.31 -23.97
CA PRO A 155 2.87 -7.57 -24.54
C PRO A 155 1.38 -7.78 -24.27
N ILE A 156 0.84 -7.19 -23.21
CA ILE A 156 -0.59 -7.19 -22.89
C ILE A 156 -1.02 -5.74 -22.59
N PRO A 157 -2.07 -5.22 -23.26
CA PRO A 157 -2.63 -3.91 -22.94
C PRO A 157 -3.11 -3.86 -21.49
N VAL A 158 -2.89 -2.72 -20.83
CA VAL A 158 -3.27 -2.51 -19.41
C VAL A 158 -4.76 -2.77 -19.19
N ASP A 159 -5.61 -2.31 -20.10
CA ASP A 159 -7.07 -2.47 -19.99
C ASP A 159 -7.50 -3.94 -20.08
N THR A 160 -6.84 -4.73 -20.93
CA THR A 160 -7.09 -6.17 -21.04
C THR A 160 -6.72 -6.88 -19.75
N LEU A 161 -5.55 -6.55 -19.20
CA LEU A 161 -5.09 -7.13 -17.92
C LEU A 161 -6.00 -6.72 -16.75
N ARG A 162 -6.46 -5.48 -16.74
CA ARG A 162 -7.40 -4.97 -15.72
C ARG A 162 -8.73 -5.71 -15.76
N LYS A 163 -9.29 -5.94 -16.98
CA LYS A 163 -10.53 -6.71 -17.16
C LYS A 163 -10.35 -8.16 -16.73
N TYR A 164 -9.20 -8.76 -17.07
CA TYR A 164 -8.87 -10.12 -16.64
C TYR A 164 -8.80 -10.25 -15.11
N ILE A 165 -8.12 -9.32 -14.43
CA ILE A 165 -8.04 -9.30 -12.96
C ILE A 165 -9.43 -9.11 -12.35
N ALA A 166 -10.27 -8.22 -12.91
CA ALA A 166 -11.63 -8.01 -12.44
C ALA A 166 -12.49 -9.28 -12.55
N HIS A 167 -12.35 -10.03 -13.65
CA HIS A 167 -13.05 -11.29 -13.84
C HIS A 167 -12.55 -12.40 -12.91
N ALA A 168 -11.24 -12.50 -12.71
CA ALA A 168 -10.64 -13.51 -11.85
C ALA A 168 -10.93 -13.31 -10.35
N LYS A 169 -11.39 -12.12 -9.94
CA LYS A 169 -11.75 -11.79 -8.54
C LYS A 169 -13.24 -12.01 -8.23
N GLN A 170 -14.05 -12.36 -9.20
CA GLN A 170 -15.47 -12.73 -9.01
C GLN A 170 -15.60 -14.16 -8.50
#